data_a1ac46f7dabe3fb38276fc7e09d8260e
#
_entry.id   a1ac46f7dabe3fb38276fc7e09d8260e
#
_cell.length_a   1.000
_cell.length_b   1.000
_cell.length_c   1.000
_cell.angle_alpha   90.00
_cell.angle_beta   90.00
_cell.angle_gamma   90.00
#
_symmetry.space_group_name_H-M   'P 1'
#
loop_
_entity.id
_entity.type
_entity.pdbx_description
1 polymer ?
#
loop_
_entity_poly.entity_id
_entity_poly.type
_entity_poly.pdbx_seq_one_letter_code
_entity_poly.pdbx_strand_id
1 'polypeptide(L)'
;MSYVKLIAGLNKINAIEAAVHYSNNGADEIAFMDMSAIEENREPDVEFMKKIADTAEVPLIVGGGVKRLEDVKKMLYAGASMVYMKHAARLDIHFVKEMSERFGKDKIGVAIDISDVDVTSFAVKCEEMGAGAIWLLGFTPGMEQRVGDIKQALDIPVMIDVDSMNEEQLAKIISDSNADTILYTGETFVNIMQIKHYLAGKNIEVNTFESALDFDTFKLNSDGLIPCIVQDYKTQEVLMMAYMNKESYAKTLETGRMTYFSRSRQKLWTKGEESGHFQFVKELTID
;
A
#
# COMPACT_ATOMS: atom_id res chain seq x y z
N MET A 1 8.71 14.42 -3.79
CA MET A 1 9.29 13.32 -4.58
C MET A 1 8.24 12.25 -4.72
N SER A 2 8.09 11.68 -5.89
CA SER A 2 7.11 10.62 -6.15
C SER A 2 7.81 9.29 -5.91
N TYR A 3 7.44 8.56 -4.87
CA TYR A 3 7.93 7.19 -4.62
C TYR A 3 6.94 6.16 -5.17
N VAL A 4 7.43 4.95 -5.43
CA VAL A 4 6.58 3.83 -5.84
C VAL A 4 5.78 3.32 -4.64
N LYS A 5 4.46 3.31 -4.75
CA LYS A 5 3.56 2.79 -3.73
C LYS A 5 3.42 1.27 -3.83
N LEU A 6 3.47 0.60 -2.69
CA LEU A 6 3.10 -0.82 -2.57
C LEU A 6 1.77 -0.95 -1.83
N ILE A 7 0.76 -1.41 -2.55
CA ILE A 7 -0.63 -1.56 -2.08
C ILE A 7 -0.95 -3.05 -1.97
N ALA A 8 -1.71 -3.44 -0.94
CA ALA A 8 -2.18 -4.81 -0.80
C ALA A 8 -3.66 -4.94 -1.15
N GLY A 9 -3.98 -5.85 -2.06
CA GLY A 9 -5.34 -6.25 -2.40
C GLY A 9 -5.95 -7.16 -1.32
N LEU A 10 -7.20 -6.91 -0.99
CA LEU A 10 -7.93 -7.65 0.03
C LEU A 10 -8.93 -8.61 -0.62
N ASN A 11 -8.86 -9.87 -0.22
CA ASN A 11 -9.88 -10.86 -0.56
C ASN A 11 -11.04 -10.78 0.45
N LYS A 12 -12.28 -10.85 -0.01
CA LYS A 12 -13.48 -10.75 0.83
C LYS A 12 -13.49 -11.73 2.02
N ILE A 13 -12.91 -12.92 1.86
CA ILE A 13 -12.91 -13.97 2.90
C ILE A 13 -12.12 -13.56 4.14
N ASN A 14 -10.96 -12.91 3.96
CA ASN A 14 -10.05 -12.53 5.04
C ASN A 14 -9.75 -11.02 5.09
N ALA A 15 -10.58 -10.19 4.47
CA ALA A 15 -10.31 -8.76 4.28
C ALA A 15 -9.99 -8.02 5.59
N ILE A 16 -10.69 -8.32 6.68
CA ILE A 16 -10.47 -7.65 7.98
C ILE A 16 -9.12 -8.04 8.58
N GLU A 17 -8.77 -9.32 8.57
CA GLU A 17 -7.47 -9.81 9.02
C GLU A 17 -6.33 -9.25 8.15
N ALA A 18 -6.51 -9.27 6.83
CA ALA A 18 -5.57 -8.72 5.88
C ALA A 18 -5.38 -7.19 6.04
N ALA A 19 -6.46 -6.45 6.31
CA ALA A 19 -6.37 -5.01 6.59
C ALA A 19 -5.49 -4.71 7.81
N VAL A 20 -5.66 -5.46 8.90
CA VAL A 20 -4.79 -5.37 10.09
C VAL A 20 -3.35 -5.74 9.75
N HIS A 21 -3.17 -6.88 9.05
CA HIS A 21 -1.84 -7.37 8.69
C HIS A 21 -1.08 -6.32 7.86
N TYR A 22 -1.66 -5.85 6.78
CA TYR A 22 -0.96 -4.94 5.86
C TYR A 22 -0.79 -3.53 6.41
N SER A 23 -1.72 -3.03 7.23
CA SER A 23 -1.53 -1.77 7.99
C SER A 23 -0.32 -1.82 8.93
N ASN A 24 0.05 -3.02 9.39
CA ASN A 24 1.15 -3.23 10.32
C ASN A 24 2.45 -3.70 9.65
N ASN A 25 2.40 -4.10 8.39
CA ASN A 25 3.56 -4.63 7.66
C ASN A 25 3.95 -3.78 6.46
N GLY A 26 3.67 -2.46 6.50
CA GLY A 26 4.28 -1.48 5.63
C GLY A 26 3.58 -1.22 4.30
N ALA A 27 2.33 -1.68 4.11
CA ALA A 27 1.56 -1.25 2.94
C ALA A 27 1.34 0.28 2.98
N ASP A 28 1.44 0.94 1.83
CA ASP A 28 1.13 2.36 1.72
C ASP A 28 -0.38 2.59 1.73
N GLU A 29 -1.11 1.68 1.13
CA GLU A 29 -2.57 1.66 1.04
C GLU A 29 -3.05 0.20 0.96
N ILE A 30 -4.34 -0.04 1.13
CA ILE A 30 -5.00 -1.32 0.86
C ILE A 30 -6.12 -1.12 -0.16
N ALA A 31 -6.43 -2.17 -0.92
CA ALA A 31 -7.47 -2.11 -1.94
C ALA A 31 -8.49 -3.23 -1.79
N PHE A 32 -9.78 -2.90 -1.82
CA PHE A 32 -10.86 -3.87 -1.83
C PHE A 32 -11.77 -3.68 -3.04
N MET A 33 -11.85 -4.71 -3.89
CA MET A 33 -12.73 -4.73 -5.07
C MET A 33 -13.88 -5.70 -4.82
N ASP A 34 -15.12 -5.20 -4.78
CA ASP A 34 -16.30 -6.05 -4.64
C ASP A 34 -16.63 -6.75 -5.96
N MET A 35 -15.86 -7.81 -6.26
CA MET A 35 -16.05 -8.58 -7.50
C MET A 35 -17.43 -9.24 -7.55
N SER A 36 -17.93 -9.71 -6.40
CA SER A 36 -19.28 -10.32 -6.34
C SER A 36 -20.41 -9.34 -6.68
N ALA A 37 -20.24 -8.03 -6.41
CA ALA A 37 -21.20 -7.03 -6.85
C ALA A 37 -21.30 -6.94 -8.38
N ILE A 38 -20.17 -7.19 -9.08
CA ILE A 38 -20.12 -7.22 -10.54
C ILE A 38 -20.80 -8.49 -11.06
N GLU A 39 -20.41 -9.66 -10.53
CA GLU A 39 -20.90 -10.97 -10.96
C GLU A 39 -22.41 -11.15 -10.73
N GLU A 40 -22.89 -10.72 -9.56
CA GLU A 40 -24.29 -10.82 -9.15
C GLU A 40 -25.14 -9.62 -9.63
N ASN A 41 -24.53 -8.64 -10.29
CA ASN A 41 -25.17 -7.41 -10.76
C ASN A 41 -25.92 -6.65 -9.65
N ARG A 42 -25.41 -6.65 -8.42
CA ARG A 42 -25.96 -5.97 -7.24
C ARG A 42 -25.25 -4.65 -6.93
N GLU A 43 -25.76 -3.92 -5.96
CA GLU A 43 -25.05 -2.77 -5.38
C GLU A 43 -23.81 -3.23 -4.60
N PRO A 44 -22.74 -2.38 -4.54
CA PRO A 44 -21.56 -2.63 -3.72
C PRO A 44 -21.90 -2.80 -2.24
N ASP A 45 -21.14 -3.65 -1.55
CA ASP A 45 -21.29 -3.89 -0.11
C ASP A 45 -20.57 -2.79 0.71
N VAL A 46 -21.19 -1.61 0.75
CA VAL A 46 -20.64 -0.42 1.40
C VAL A 46 -20.46 -0.60 2.91
N GLU A 47 -21.32 -1.38 3.56
CA GLU A 47 -21.20 -1.68 5.00
C GLU A 47 -19.95 -2.52 5.29
N PHE A 48 -19.61 -3.44 4.39
CA PHE A 48 -18.38 -4.22 4.51
C PHE A 48 -17.14 -3.35 4.24
N MET A 49 -17.19 -2.48 3.23
CA MET A 49 -16.12 -1.50 2.96
C MET A 49 -15.86 -0.60 4.16
N LYS A 50 -16.93 -0.14 4.84
CA LYS A 50 -16.82 0.64 6.06
C LYS A 50 -16.12 -0.13 7.17
N LYS A 51 -16.46 -1.41 7.39
CA LYS A 51 -15.76 -2.24 8.39
C LYS A 51 -14.27 -2.37 8.10
N ILE A 52 -13.88 -2.49 6.83
CA ILE A 52 -12.47 -2.51 6.44
C ILE A 52 -11.82 -1.17 6.76
N ALA A 53 -12.45 -0.03 6.37
CA ALA A 53 -11.93 1.31 6.61
C ALA A 53 -11.78 1.63 8.11
N ASP A 54 -12.75 1.22 8.93
CA ASP A 54 -12.71 1.41 10.39
C ASP A 54 -11.60 0.57 11.08
N THR A 55 -11.16 -0.49 10.43
CA THR A 55 -10.11 -1.40 10.94
C THR A 55 -8.72 -1.02 10.45
N ALA A 56 -8.61 -0.54 9.22
CA ALA A 56 -7.33 -0.20 8.59
C ALA A 56 -6.71 1.06 9.20
N GLU A 57 -5.38 1.06 9.31
CA GLU A 57 -4.60 2.24 9.71
C GLU A 57 -3.88 2.89 8.51
N VAL A 58 -4.16 2.42 7.30
CA VAL A 58 -3.71 2.97 6.02
C VAL A 58 -4.90 3.27 5.13
N PRO A 59 -4.78 4.16 4.13
CA PRO A 59 -5.90 4.51 3.25
C PRO A 59 -6.47 3.29 2.53
N LEU A 60 -7.79 3.26 2.35
CA LEU A 60 -8.52 2.21 1.66
C LEU A 60 -8.97 2.69 0.27
N ILE A 61 -8.52 1.99 -0.76
CA ILE A 61 -9.03 2.10 -2.13
C ILE A 61 -10.15 1.08 -2.34
N VAL A 62 -11.23 1.49 -2.99
CA VAL A 62 -12.34 0.57 -3.27
C VAL A 62 -12.78 0.62 -4.72
N GLY A 63 -13.51 -0.40 -5.14
CA GLY A 63 -14.14 -0.47 -6.46
C GLY A 63 -15.07 -1.67 -6.56
N GLY A 64 -15.54 -1.94 -7.77
CA GLY A 64 -16.48 -3.03 -8.05
C GLY A 64 -17.94 -2.57 -7.97
N GLY A 65 -18.71 -2.87 -9.02
CA GLY A 65 -20.15 -2.61 -9.06
C GLY A 65 -20.57 -1.14 -9.18
N VAL A 66 -19.65 -0.21 -9.39
CA VAL A 66 -19.95 1.23 -9.57
C VAL A 66 -20.74 1.46 -10.85
N LYS A 67 -21.95 2.02 -10.73
CA LYS A 67 -22.86 2.32 -11.86
C LYS A 67 -23.37 3.76 -11.84
N ARG A 68 -23.49 4.35 -10.66
CA ARG A 68 -24.14 5.65 -10.43
C ARG A 68 -23.31 6.52 -9.51
N LEU A 69 -23.55 7.83 -9.57
CA LEU A 69 -22.98 8.81 -8.65
C LEU A 69 -23.17 8.41 -7.17
N GLU A 70 -24.37 7.90 -6.84
CA GLU A 70 -24.67 7.54 -5.45
C GLU A 70 -23.80 6.38 -4.94
N ASP A 71 -23.36 5.48 -5.82
CA ASP A 71 -22.46 4.38 -5.46
C ASP A 71 -21.08 4.95 -5.05
N VAL A 72 -20.53 5.86 -5.86
CA VAL A 72 -19.26 6.55 -5.56
C VAL A 72 -19.36 7.32 -4.23
N LYS A 73 -20.44 8.09 -4.06
CA LYS A 73 -20.68 8.86 -2.84
C LYS A 73 -20.72 7.97 -1.59
N LYS A 74 -21.49 6.87 -1.64
CA LYS A 74 -21.59 5.91 -0.52
C LYS A 74 -20.24 5.32 -0.16
N MET A 75 -19.44 4.92 -1.16
CA MET A 75 -18.09 4.36 -0.95
C MET A 75 -17.14 5.37 -0.29
N LEU A 76 -17.13 6.62 -0.76
CA LEU A 76 -16.28 7.68 -0.16
C LEU A 76 -16.72 7.98 1.28
N TYR A 77 -18.03 8.02 1.56
CA TYR A 77 -18.54 8.26 2.91
C TYR A 77 -18.35 7.06 3.85
N ALA A 78 -18.13 5.86 3.29
CA ALA A 78 -17.71 4.69 4.06
C ALA A 78 -16.22 4.70 4.45
N GLY A 79 -15.48 5.72 4.05
CA GLY A 79 -14.06 5.88 4.42
C GLY A 79 -13.06 5.55 3.31
N ALA A 80 -13.53 5.31 2.07
CA ALA A 80 -12.60 5.10 0.96
C ALA A 80 -11.80 6.38 0.66
N SER A 81 -10.50 6.22 0.43
CA SER A 81 -9.62 7.29 -0.04
C SER A 81 -9.78 7.58 -1.52
N MET A 82 -10.04 6.54 -2.31
CA MET A 82 -10.25 6.61 -3.76
C MET A 82 -11.22 5.52 -4.21
N VAL A 83 -12.02 5.80 -5.23
CA VAL A 83 -12.95 4.85 -5.87
C VAL A 83 -12.51 4.59 -7.30
N TYR A 84 -12.26 3.32 -7.62
CA TYR A 84 -11.98 2.88 -8.98
C TYR A 84 -13.24 2.43 -9.70
N MET A 85 -13.44 2.94 -10.91
CA MET A 85 -14.51 2.54 -11.81
C MET A 85 -13.94 1.92 -13.10
N LYS A 86 -14.58 0.90 -13.63
CA LYS A 86 -14.22 0.26 -14.90
C LYS A 86 -15.34 0.44 -15.93
N HIS A 87 -16.47 -0.22 -15.70
CA HIS A 87 -17.58 -0.31 -16.66
C HIS A 87 -18.26 1.03 -16.90
N ALA A 88 -18.54 1.79 -15.83
CA ALA A 88 -19.21 3.07 -15.95
C ALA A 88 -18.40 4.07 -16.78
N ALA A 89 -17.08 4.13 -16.57
CA ALA A 89 -16.17 4.98 -17.35
C ALA A 89 -16.10 4.58 -18.83
N ARG A 90 -16.17 3.27 -19.12
CA ARG A 90 -16.15 2.75 -20.50
C ARG A 90 -17.46 3.01 -21.25
N LEU A 91 -18.59 2.96 -20.55
CA LEU A 91 -19.90 3.24 -21.13
C LEU A 91 -20.13 4.73 -21.38
N ASP A 92 -19.69 5.57 -20.44
CA ASP A 92 -19.82 7.01 -20.54
C ASP A 92 -18.60 7.71 -19.89
N ILE A 93 -17.72 8.22 -20.71
CA ILE A 93 -16.52 8.93 -20.23
C ILE A 93 -16.85 10.24 -19.47
N HIS A 94 -18.00 10.87 -19.73
CA HIS A 94 -18.44 12.05 -18.99
C HIS A 94 -18.79 11.76 -17.55
N PHE A 95 -19.07 10.49 -17.21
CA PHE A 95 -19.24 10.06 -15.83
C PHE A 95 -17.96 10.28 -15.01
N VAL A 96 -16.79 10.07 -15.60
CA VAL A 96 -15.49 10.37 -14.92
C VAL A 96 -15.42 11.85 -14.58
N LYS A 97 -15.79 12.73 -15.54
CA LYS A 97 -15.78 14.18 -15.34
C LYS A 97 -16.74 14.61 -14.23
N GLU A 98 -17.97 14.13 -14.28
CA GLU A 98 -18.99 14.42 -13.26
C GLU A 98 -18.51 14.03 -11.85
N MET A 99 -17.92 12.82 -11.70
CA MET A 99 -17.42 12.35 -10.42
C MET A 99 -16.23 13.18 -9.94
N SER A 100 -15.29 13.50 -10.84
CA SER A 100 -14.11 14.29 -10.54
C SER A 100 -14.46 15.72 -10.13
N GLU A 101 -15.39 16.38 -10.83
CA GLU A 101 -15.87 17.73 -10.48
C GLU A 101 -16.59 17.76 -9.13
N ARG A 102 -17.26 16.69 -8.76
CA ARG A 102 -18.05 16.59 -7.53
C ARG A 102 -17.23 16.21 -6.30
N PHE A 103 -16.31 15.28 -6.43
CA PHE A 103 -15.59 14.68 -5.29
C PHE A 103 -14.09 15.01 -5.25
N GLY A 104 -13.55 15.57 -6.33
CA GLY A 104 -12.12 15.81 -6.52
C GLY A 104 -11.45 14.70 -7.33
N LYS A 105 -10.51 15.10 -8.19
CA LYS A 105 -9.79 14.16 -9.06
C LYS A 105 -8.99 13.11 -8.27
N ASP A 106 -8.47 13.48 -7.11
CA ASP A 106 -7.73 12.60 -6.19
C ASP A 106 -8.58 11.49 -5.58
N LYS A 107 -9.90 11.52 -5.77
CA LYS A 107 -10.86 10.51 -5.28
C LYS A 107 -11.32 9.54 -6.36
N ILE A 108 -10.97 9.77 -7.61
CA ILE A 108 -11.52 9.05 -8.76
C ILE A 108 -10.41 8.38 -9.55
N GLY A 109 -10.42 7.06 -9.57
CA GLY A 109 -9.54 6.24 -10.41
C GLY A 109 -10.33 5.49 -11.50
N VAL A 110 -9.66 5.16 -12.59
CA VAL A 110 -10.22 4.35 -13.67
C VAL A 110 -9.41 3.09 -13.88
N ALA A 111 -10.07 1.94 -13.90
CA ALA A 111 -9.47 0.65 -14.20
C ALA A 111 -9.71 0.29 -15.67
N ILE A 112 -8.64 -0.08 -16.39
CA ILE A 112 -8.66 -0.37 -17.83
C ILE A 112 -7.92 -1.69 -18.05
N ASP A 113 -8.43 -2.55 -18.91
CA ASP A 113 -7.74 -3.77 -19.28
C ASP A 113 -6.51 -3.41 -20.14
N ILE A 114 -5.32 -3.87 -19.74
CA ILE A 114 -4.08 -3.58 -20.46
C ILE A 114 -4.07 -4.16 -21.88
N SER A 115 -4.88 -5.20 -22.14
CA SER A 115 -5.00 -5.83 -23.44
C SER A 115 -5.90 -5.06 -24.44
N ASP A 116 -6.65 -4.07 -23.97
CA ASP A 116 -7.50 -3.25 -24.84
C ASP A 116 -6.69 -2.56 -25.93
N VAL A 117 -7.19 -2.59 -27.16
CA VAL A 117 -6.49 -2.02 -28.33
C VAL A 117 -6.30 -0.50 -28.19
N ASP A 118 -7.25 0.16 -27.57
CA ASP A 118 -7.29 1.61 -27.40
C ASP A 118 -6.85 2.07 -25.98
N VAL A 119 -6.18 1.19 -25.19
CA VAL A 119 -5.85 1.43 -23.77
C VAL A 119 -5.18 2.79 -23.53
N THR A 120 -4.15 3.14 -24.31
CA THR A 120 -3.43 4.40 -24.14
C THR A 120 -4.31 5.61 -24.45
N SER A 121 -5.03 5.61 -25.56
CA SER A 121 -5.90 6.73 -25.95
C SER A 121 -7.09 6.88 -25.01
N PHE A 122 -7.59 5.79 -24.45
CA PHE A 122 -8.66 5.83 -23.47
C PHE A 122 -8.15 6.31 -22.11
N ALA A 123 -6.97 5.89 -21.67
CA ALA A 123 -6.35 6.38 -20.44
C ALA A 123 -6.11 7.91 -20.47
N VAL A 124 -5.58 8.44 -21.58
CA VAL A 124 -5.43 9.88 -21.79
C VAL A 124 -6.77 10.62 -21.70
N LYS A 125 -7.81 10.07 -22.34
CA LYS A 125 -9.17 10.67 -22.22
C LYS A 125 -9.69 10.64 -20.78
N CYS A 126 -9.42 9.59 -20.03
CA CYS A 126 -9.82 9.50 -18.61
C CYS A 126 -9.12 10.60 -17.79
N GLU A 127 -7.82 10.83 -18.03
CA GLU A 127 -7.07 11.92 -17.39
C GLU A 127 -7.63 13.29 -17.75
N GLU A 128 -7.89 13.55 -19.04
CA GLU A 128 -8.53 14.79 -19.51
C GLU A 128 -9.90 15.02 -18.87
N MET A 129 -10.65 13.95 -18.57
CA MET A 129 -11.92 13.98 -17.85
C MET A 129 -11.77 14.05 -16.32
N GLY A 130 -10.54 14.13 -15.81
CA GLY A 130 -10.25 14.36 -14.39
C GLY A 130 -10.06 13.09 -13.57
N ALA A 131 -9.75 11.94 -14.15
CA ALA A 131 -9.27 10.80 -13.40
C ALA A 131 -7.97 11.18 -12.67
N GLY A 132 -7.82 10.75 -11.42
CA GLY A 132 -6.62 10.99 -10.62
C GLY A 132 -5.63 9.84 -10.63
N ALA A 133 -6.01 8.67 -11.16
CA ALA A 133 -5.13 7.52 -11.34
C ALA A 133 -5.70 6.53 -12.36
N ILE A 134 -4.82 5.77 -12.99
CA ILE A 134 -5.19 4.65 -13.89
C ILE A 134 -4.71 3.34 -13.29
N TRP A 135 -5.56 2.34 -13.26
CA TRP A 135 -5.21 0.97 -12.94
C TRP A 135 -5.27 0.10 -14.20
N LEU A 136 -4.13 -0.42 -14.63
CA LEU A 136 -4.01 -1.35 -15.75
C LEU A 136 -4.23 -2.78 -15.25
N LEU A 137 -5.40 -3.33 -15.53
CA LEU A 137 -5.80 -4.69 -15.17
C LEU A 137 -5.18 -5.72 -16.08
N GLY A 138 -4.86 -6.89 -15.51
CA GLY A 138 -4.38 -8.04 -16.30
C GLY A 138 -2.94 -7.91 -16.74
N PHE A 139 -2.12 -7.19 -15.99
CA PHE A 139 -0.67 -7.18 -16.21
C PHE A 139 -0.09 -8.59 -16.05
N THR A 140 0.82 -8.95 -16.93
CA THR A 140 1.65 -10.15 -16.81
C THR A 140 3.10 -9.81 -17.16
N PRO A 141 4.09 -10.52 -16.57
CA PRO A 141 5.50 -10.34 -16.92
C PRO A 141 5.72 -10.44 -18.44
N GLY A 142 6.44 -9.46 -18.99
CA GLY A 142 6.62 -9.26 -20.44
C GLY A 142 5.82 -8.08 -21.00
N MET A 143 4.91 -7.47 -20.21
CA MET A 143 4.15 -6.28 -20.60
C MET A 143 4.75 -4.97 -20.08
N GLU A 144 5.93 -5.00 -19.45
CA GLU A 144 6.56 -3.83 -18.80
C GLU A 144 6.71 -2.65 -19.75
N GLN A 145 7.18 -2.90 -20.98
CA GLN A 145 7.32 -1.85 -22.00
C GLN A 145 5.96 -1.20 -22.34
N ARG A 146 4.91 -2.01 -22.43
CA ARG A 146 3.55 -1.49 -22.70
C ARG A 146 3.04 -0.61 -21.58
N VAL A 147 3.31 -0.98 -20.33
CA VAL A 147 3.01 -0.12 -19.17
C VAL A 147 3.79 1.19 -19.25
N GLY A 148 5.09 1.11 -19.55
CA GLY A 148 5.96 2.29 -19.73
C GLY A 148 5.47 3.24 -20.83
N ASP A 149 5.05 2.70 -21.96
CA ASP A 149 4.50 3.50 -23.07
C ASP A 149 3.20 4.21 -22.67
N ILE A 150 2.32 3.53 -21.91
CA ILE A 150 1.09 4.14 -21.38
C ILE A 150 1.45 5.22 -20.36
N LYS A 151 2.38 4.93 -19.44
CA LYS A 151 2.81 5.88 -18.41
C LYS A 151 3.41 7.16 -19.01
N GLN A 152 4.17 7.07 -20.08
CA GLN A 152 4.72 8.23 -20.77
C GLN A 152 3.66 9.19 -21.34
N ALA A 153 2.47 8.69 -21.62
CA ALA A 153 1.35 9.47 -22.14
C ALA A 153 0.50 10.13 -21.05
N LEU A 154 0.82 9.91 -19.76
CA LEU A 154 0.01 10.31 -18.61
C LEU A 154 0.86 11.07 -17.58
N ASP A 155 0.27 12.11 -16.99
CA ASP A 155 0.83 12.84 -15.85
C ASP A 155 0.33 12.28 -14.49
N ILE A 156 -0.74 11.46 -14.51
CA ILE A 156 -1.32 10.84 -13.33
C ILE A 156 -0.66 9.46 -13.03
N PRO A 157 -0.75 8.99 -11.78
CA PRO A 157 -0.22 7.69 -11.39
C PRO A 157 -0.81 6.52 -12.17
N VAL A 158 0.06 5.56 -12.52
CA VAL A 158 -0.32 4.29 -13.14
C VAL A 158 -0.04 3.15 -12.17
N MET A 159 -1.07 2.32 -11.91
CA MET A 159 -1.02 1.13 -11.07
C MET A 159 -1.11 -0.13 -11.93
N ILE A 160 -0.33 -1.13 -11.58
CA ILE A 160 -0.44 -2.50 -12.11
C ILE A 160 -0.63 -3.50 -10.96
N ASP A 161 -1.29 -4.62 -11.26
CA ASP A 161 -1.46 -5.71 -10.29
C ASP A 161 -0.41 -6.80 -10.49
N VAL A 162 0.06 -7.38 -9.39
CA VAL A 162 0.97 -8.52 -9.37
C VAL A 162 0.49 -9.57 -8.35
N ASP A 163 0.63 -10.84 -8.66
CA ASP A 163 0.24 -11.96 -7.81
C ASP A 163 1.40 -12.51 -6.94
N SER A 164 2.61 -12.03 -7.18
CA SER A 164 3.80 -12.43 -6.47
C SER A 164 4.62 -11.22 -6.05
N MET A 165 5.15 -11.27 -4.84
CA MET A 165 6.12 -10.30 -4.29
C MET A 165 7.53 -10.91 -4.24
N ASN A 166 7.92 -11.67 -5.27
CA ASN A 166 9.34 -12.00 -5.44
C ASN A 166 10.12 -10.70 -5.66
N GLU A 167 11.02 -10.38 -4.73
CA GLU A 167 11.70 -9.09 -4.62
C GLU A 167 12.51 -8.74 -5.88
N GLU A 168 13.20 -9.73 -6.46
CA GLU A 168 14.03 -9.54 -7.66
C GLU A 168 13.17 -9.28 -8.90
N GLN A 169 12.11 -10.08 -9.08
CA GLN A 169 11.16 -9.87 -10.18
C GLN A 169 10.44 -8.53 -10.04
N LEU A 170 10.02 -8.17 -8.83
CA LEU A 170 9.33 -6.93 -8.57
C LEU A 170 10.22 -5.71 -8.87
N ALA A 171 11.49 -5.74 -8.43
CA ALA A 171 12.44 -4.68 -8.76
C ALA A 171 12.61 -4.51 -10.28
N LYS A 172 12.67 -5.61 -11.03
CA LYS A 172 12.74 -5.59 -12.49
C LYS A 172 11.46 -5.02 -13.11
N ILE A 173 10.29 -5.50 -12.70
CA ILE A 173 8.99 -5.01 -13.19
C ILE A 173 8.88 -3.50 -12.99
N ILE A 174 9.20 -2.98 -11.80
CA ILE A 174 9.14 -1.54 -11.50
C ILE A 174 10.11 -0.76 -12.40
N SER A 175 11.35 -1.23 -12.51
CA SER A 175 12.39 -0.53 -13.29
C SER A 175 12.05 -0.51 -14.79
N ASP A 176 11.49 -1.59 -15.33
CA ASP A 176 11.21 -1.72 -16.76
C ASP A 176 9.87 -1.08 -17.16
N SER A 177 8.88 -1.06 -16.23
CA SER A 177 7.54 -0.49 -16.48
C SER A 177 7.41 0.97 -16.10
N ASN A 178 8.25 1.45 -15.17
CA ASN A 178 8.12 2.77 -14.55
C ASN A 178 6.73 3.02 -13.93
N ALA A 179 6.06 1.96 -13.45
CA ALA A 179 4.78 2.07 -12.77
C ALA A 179 4.91 2.81 -11.44
N ASP A 180 3.95 3.65 -11.11
CA ASP A 180 3.97 4.44 -9.86
C ASP A 180 3.43 3.64 -8.66
N THR A 181 2.65 2.60 -8.94
CA THR A 181 1.96 1.83 -7.90
C THR A 181 1.89 0.35 -8.28
N ILE A 182 2.24 -0.49 -7.33
CA ILE A 182 2.11 -1.95 -7.43
C ILE A 182 1.01 -2.40 -6.48
N LEU A 183 -0.01 -3.06 -7.00
CA LEU A 183 -1.06 -3.71 -6.23
C LEU A 183 -0.76 -5.21 -6.12
N TYR A 184 -0.47 -5.67 -4.94
CA TYR A 184 -0.30 -7.10 -4.66
C TYR A 184 -1.66 -7.78 -4.48
N THR A 185 -1.93 -8.80 -5.28
CA THR A 185 -3.18 -9.56 -5.29
C THR A 185 -3.00 -11.03 -4.88
N GLY A 186 -1.80 -11.42 -4.47
CA GLY A 186 -1.51 -12.79 -4.04
C GLY A 186 -2.21 -13.18 -2.73
N GLU A 187 -2.39 -14.49 -2.55
CA GLU A 187 -3.12 -15.04 -1.40
C GLU A 187 -2.27 -15.12 -0.11
N THR A 188 -0.94 -15.11 -0.24
CA THR A 188 -0.03 -15.23 0.90
C THR A 188 0.22 -13.88 1.56
N PHE A 189 0.08 -13.81 2.87
CA PHE A 189 0.46 -12.62 3.61
C PHE A 189 1.97 -12.39 3.57
N VAL A 190 2.38 -11.20 3.13
CA VAL A 190 3.77 -10.79 3.01
C VAL A 190 4.09 -9.58 3.88
N ASN A 191 5.35 -9.42 4.27
CA ASN A 191 5.83 -8.22 4.93
C ASN A 191 6.30 -7.22 3.86
N ILE A 192 5.44 -6.24 3.54
CA ILE A 192 5.71 -5.23 2.53
C ILE A 192 6.90 -4.33 2.93
N MET A 193 7.10 -4.07 4.23
CA MET A 193 8.23 -3.26 4.67
C MET A 193 9.58 -3.91 4.31
N GLN A 194 9.73 -5.23 4.47
CA GLN A 194 10.94 -5.93 4.04
C GLN A 194 11.17 -5.81 2.53
N ILE A 195 10.11 -5.94 1.75
CA ILE A 195 10.17 -5.80 0.28
C ILE A 195 10.60 -4.37 -0.09
N LYS A 196 10.05 -3.36 0.56
CA LYS A 196 10.46 -1.96 0.36
C LYS A 196 11.94 -1.74 0.66
N HIS A 197 12.46 -2.33 1.75
CA HIS A 197 13.90 -2.26 2.05
C HIS A 197 14.76 -2.89 0.96
N TYR A 198 14.35 -4.03 0.43
CA TYR A 198 15.05 -4.63 -0.72
C TYR A 198 15.04 -3.71 -1.93
N LEU A 199 13.87 -3.13 -2.27
CA LEU A 199 13.70 -2.21 -3.40
C LEU A 199 14.54 -0.93 -3.22
N ALA A 200 14.56 -0.36 -2.02
CA ALA A 200 15.42 0.80 -1.69
C ALA A 200 16.89 0.48 -1.91
N GLY A 201 17.34 -0.74 -1.55
CA GLY A 201 18.69 -1.23 -1.84
C GLY A 201 19.00 -1.39 -3.33
N LYS A 202 17.98 -1.38 -4.20
CA LYS A 202 18.09 -1.36 -5.67
C LYS A 202 17.92 0.03 -6.28
N ASN A 203 17.96 1.09 -5.45
CA ASN A 203 17.72 2.49 -5.84
C ASN A 203 16.31 2.76 -6.39
N ILE A 204 15.32 1.99 -5.98
CA ILE A 204 13.91 2.27 -6.23
C ILE A 204 13.38 3.08 -5.04
N GLU A 205 12.89 4.29 -5.31
CA GLU A 205 12.32 5.14 -4.25
C GLU A 205 10.99 4.56 -3.77
N VAL A 206 10.95 4.16 -2.50
CA VAL A 206 9.77 3.63 -1.80
C VAL A 206 9.69 4.24 -0.41
N ASN A 207 8.49 4.25 0.18
CA ASN A 207 8.29 4.75 1.54
C ASN A 207 8.77 3.71 2.58
N THR A 208 9.95 3.93 3.17
CA THR A 208 10.53 3.09 4.22
C THR A 208 10.74 3.88 5.50
N PHE A 209 11.00 3.17 6.61
CA PHE A 209 11.55 3.80 7.79
C PHE A 209 13.03 4.11 7.56
N GLU A 210 13.34 5.39 7.48
CA GLU A 210 14.72 5.86 7.36
C GLU A 210 15.17 6.47 8.68
N SER A 211 16.41 6.16 9.08
CA SER A 211 17.00 6.82 10.22
C SER A 211 17.49 8.21 9.82
N ALA A 212 17.07 9.22 10.57
CA ALA A 212 17.61 10.58 10.40
C ALA A 212 19.07 10.69 10.83
N LEU A 213 19.57 9.74 11.62
CA LEU A 213 20.92 9.71 12.15
C LEU A 213 21.54 8.32 11.98
N ASP A 214 22.87 8.27 11.73
CA ASP A 214 23.60 7.01 11.80
C ASP A 214 23.62 6.51 13.25
N PHE A 215 23.45 5.20 13.46
CA PHE A 215 23.49 4.59 14.78
C PHE A 215 24.77 4.93 15.56
N ASP A 216 25.88 5.05 14.87
CA ASP A 216 27.20 5.35 15.47
C ASP A 216 27.29 6.79 16.03
N THR A 217 26.32 7.65 15.73
CA THR A 217 26.21 9.01 16.30
C THR A 217 25.46 9.05 17.65
N PHE A 218 24.77 7.96 18.01
CA PHE A 218 24.08 7.90 19.28
C PHE A 218 25.04 7.80 20.47
N LYS A 219 24.63 8.36 21.60
CA LYS A 219 25.36 8.20 22.85
C LYS A 219 25.10 6.82 23.45
N LEU A 220 26.02 5.90 23.19
CA LEU A 220 25.92 4.53 23.68
C LEU A 220 26.33 4.44 25.16
N ASN A 221 25.75 3.46 25.88
CA ASN A 221 26.22 3.10 27.20
C ASN A 221 27.53 2.29 27.13
N SER A 222 28.06 1.84 28.31
CA SER A 222 29.28 1.05 28.38
C SER A 222 29.26 -0.28 27.60
N ASP A 223 28.06 -0.79 27.34
CA ASP A 223 27.83 -2.07 26.64
C ASP A 223 27.59 -1.86 25.12
N GLY A 224 27.71 -0.62 24.63
CA GLY A 224 27.45 -0.30 23.21
C GLY A 224 25.95 -0.28 22.85
N LEU A 225 25.08 -0.03 23.82
CA LEU A 225 23.64 -0.09 23.65
C LEU A 225 22.99 1.28 23.87
N ILE A 226 21.84 1.50 23.21
CA ILE A 226 20.91 2.60 23.51
C ILE A 226 19.67 2.10 24.24
N PRO A 227 19.11 2.86 25.18
CA PRO A 227 17.78 2.58 25.72
C PRO A 227 16.72 2.91 24.68
N CYS A 228 15.68 2.10 24.59
CA CYS A 228 14.53 2.32 23.74
C CYS A 228 13.27 2.30 24.62
N ILE A 229 12.57 3.42 24.69
CA ILE A 229 11.27 3.53 25.36
C ILE A 229 10.18 3.27 24.30
N VAL A 230 9.27 2.36 24.61
CA VAL A 230 8.18 1.98 23.74
C VAL A 230 6.88 2.50 24.30
N GLN A 231 6.15 3.25 23.47
CA GLN A 231 4.85 3.81 23.81
C GLN A 231 3.79 3.30 22.85
N ASP A 232 2.57 3.14 23.34
CA ASP A 232 1.42 2.92 22.46
C ASP A 232 1.17 4.17 21.62
N TYR A 233 1.08 4.01 20.32
CA TYR A 233 0.96 5.13 19.37
C TYR A 233 -0.33 5.95 19.57
N LYS A 234 -1.43 5.30 19.98
CA LYS A 234 -2.74 5.95 20.17
C LYS A 234 -2.91 6.56 21.56
N THR A 235 -2.53 5.80 22.60
CA THR A 235 -2.75 6.21 23.99
C THR A 235 -1.57 6.95 24.59
N GLN A 236 -0.38 6.87 23.98
CA GLN A 236 0.89 7.41 24.48
C GLN A 236 1.35 6.77 25.80
N GLU A 237 0.71 5.67 26.22
CA GLU A 237 1.14 4.94 27.41
C GLU A 237 2.48 4.25 27.19
N VAL A 238 3.39 4.35 28.15
CA VAL A 238 4.67 3.64 28.11
C VAL A 238 4.43 2.16 28.34
N LEU A 239 4.69 1.35 27.33
CA LEU A 239 4.50 -0.09 27.36
C LEU A 239 5.68 -0.83 27.99
N MET A 240 6.89 -0.41 27.65
CA MET A 240 8.13 -1.01 28.14
C MET A 240 9.36 -0.17 27.83
N MET A 241 10.48 -0.56 28.42
CA MET A 241 11.82 -0.12 28.05
C MET A 241 12.72 -1.33 27.80
N ALA A 242 13.49 -1.27 26.72
CA ALA A 242 14.48 -2.28 26.38
C ALA A 242 15.76 -1.63 25.83
N TYR A 243 16.71 -2.44 25.39
CA TYR A 243 17.97 -1.95 24.82
C TYR A 243 18.12 -2.42 23.37
N MET A 244 18.77 -1.55 22.58
CA MET A 244 19.09 -1.86 21.18
C MET A 244 20.60 -1.71 20.95
N ASN A 245 21.16 -2.60 20.15
CA ASN A 245 22.45 -2.44 19.51
C ASN A 245 22.25 -2.07 18.03
N LYS A 246 23.32 -1.81 17.30
CA LYS A 246 23.26 -1.43 15.87
C LYS A 246 22.47 -2.43 15.04
N GLU A 247 22.65 -3.73 15.28
CA GLU A 247 21.99 -4.80 14.53
C GLU A 247 20.48 -4.86 14.80
N SER A 248 20.06 -4.77 16.08
CA SER A 248 18.62 -4.74 16.42
C SER A 248 17.93 -3.48 15.91
N TYR A 249 18.63 -2.34 15.90
CA TYR A 249 18.11 -1.10 15.34
C TYR A 249 17.90 -1.23 13.82
N ALA A 250 18.92 -1.70 13.09
CA ALA A 250 18.81 -1.94 11.65
C ALA A 250 17.68 -2.92 11.32
N LYS A 251 17.54 -4.01 12.11
CA LYS A 251 16.47 -5.01 11.94
C LYS A 251 15.09 -4.43 12.18
N THR A 252 14.96 -3.51 13.14
CA THR A 252 13.70 -2.80 13.40
C THR A 252 13.29 -1.94 12.21
N LEU A 253 14.22 -1.17 11.63
CA LEU A 253 13.95 -0.36 10.43
C LEU A 253 13.58 -1.23 9.23
N GLU A 254 14.34 -2.32 9.01
CA GLU A 254 14.10 -3.25 7.89
C GLU A 254 12.72 -3.90 7.92
N THR A 255 12.27 -4.30 9.11
CA THR A 255 11.06 -5.13 9.22
C THR A 255 9.81 -4.36 9.66
N GLY A 256 9.96 -3.16 10.20
CA GLY A 256 8.89 -2.43 10.87
C GLY A 256 8.44 -3.08 12.19
N ARG A 257 9.20 -4.06 12.71
CA ARG A 257 8.91 -4.79 13.95
C ARG A 257 9.97 -4.53 15.00
N MET A 258 9.55 -4.17 16.22
CA MET A 258 10.48 -3.88 17.29
C MET A 258 11.37 -5.08 17.61
N THR A 259 12.65 -4.92 17.34
CA THR A 259 13.71 -5.87 17.64
C THR A 259 14.70 -5.25 18.63
N TYR A 260 15.00 -5.96 19.69
CA TYR A 260 15.85 -5.53 20.79
C TYR A 260 17.09 -6.40 20.92
N PHE A 261 18.04 -5.93 21.73
CA PHE A 261 19.19 -6.73 22.16
C PHE A 261 19.00 -7.18 23.62
N SER A 262 18.93 -8.48 23.84
CA SER A 262 18.84 -9.07 25.18
C SER A 262 20.23 -9.10 25.84
N ARG A 263 20.45 -8.25 26.86
CA ARG A 263 21.72 -8.22 27.62
C ARG A 263 22.04 -9.54 28.32
N SER A 264 21.02 -10.19 28.90
CA SER A 264 21.21 -11.46 29.62
C SER A 264 21.47 -12.65 28.69
N ARG A 265 20.85 -12.65 27.50
CA ARG A 265 20.96 -13.75 26.54
C ARG A 265 21.98 -13.47 25.43
N GLN A 266 22.52 -12.24 25.36
CA GLN A 266 23.50 -11.77 24.35
C GLN A 266 23.04 -12.10 22.91
N LYS A 267 21.76 -11.86 22.62
CA LYS A 267 21.17 -12.12 21.29
C LYS A 267 20.06 -11.14 20.96
N LEU A 268 19.75 -11.06 19.67
CA LEU A 268 18.58 -10.32 19.19
C LEU A 268 17.28 -11.00 19.70
N TRP A 269 16.27 -10.15 19.85
CA TRP A 269 14.94 -10.57 20.27
C TRP A 269 13.89 -9.68 19.63
N THR A 270 13.11 -10.23 18.71
CA THR A 270 11.95 -9.55 18.12
C THR A 270 10.74 -9.76 19.02
N LYS A 271 10.14 -8.67 19.48
CA LYS A 271 8.97 -8.72 20.36
C LYS A 271 7.80 -9.39 19.63
N GLY A 272 7.26 -10.43 20.23
CA GLY A 272 6.15 -11.18 19.67
C GLY A 272 6.55 -12.45 18.91
N GLU A 273 7.82 -12.70 18.67
CA GLU A 273 8.31 -13.86 17.91
C GLU A 273 7.84 -15.19 18.51
N GLU A 274 7.81 -15.30 19.85
CA GLU A 274 7.32 -16.52 20.56
C GLU A 274 5.83 -16.44 20.90
N SER A 275 5.29 -15.25 21.16
CA SER A 275 3.93 -15.07 21.69
C SER A 275 2.87 -14.69 20.64
N GLY A 276 3.29 -14.35 19.43
CA GLY A 276 2.43 -13.78 18.40
C GLY A 276 2.07 -12.30 18.58
N HIS A 277 2.40 -11.70 19.76
CA HIS A 277 2.09 -10.30 20.07
C HIS A 277 3.23 -9.38 19.64
N PHE A 278 3.30 -9.10 18.34
CA PHE A 278 4.30 -8.21 17.76
C PHE A 278 4.07 -6.75 18.17
N GLN A 279 5.15 -6.00 18.22
CA GLN A 279 5.11 -4.53 18.29
C GLN A 279 5.52 -3.98 16.92
N PHE A 280 4.57 -3.33 16.26
CA PHE A 280 4.77 -2.72 14.95
C PHE A 280 5.13 -1.26 15.11
N VAL A 281 6.18 -0.83 14.43
CA VAL A 281 6.65 0.56 14.46
C VAL A 281 5.67 1.43 13.66
N LYS A 282 5.21 2.51 14.29
CA LYS A 282 4.42 3.57 13.63
C LYS A 282 5.25 4.84 13.46
N GLU A 283 6.08 5.13 14.45
CA GLU A 283 6.94 6.30 14.47
C GLU A 283 8.20 5.99 15.30
N LEU A 284 9.32 6.56 14.90
CA LEU A 284 10.57 6.55 15.63
C LEU A 284 11.01 7.98 15.88
N THR A 285 11.20 8.32 17.14
CA THR A 285 11.70 9.62 17.57
C THR A 285 13.02 9.45 18.30
N ILE A 286 13.89 10.44 18.18
CA ILE A 286 15.22 10.48 18.82
C ILE A 286 15.23 11.71 19.72
N ASP A 287 15.65 11.51 20.98
CA ASP A 287 15.85 12.58 21.97
C ASP A 287 17.30 13.09 21.94
#